data_969801bd88ac3905216161fa4f19f9d8
#
_entry.id   969801bd88ac3905216161fa4f19f9d8
#
_cell.length_a   1.000
_cell.length_b   1.000
_cell.length_c   1.000
_cell.angle_alpha   90.00
_cell.angle_beta   90.00
_cell.angle_gamma   90.00
#
_symmetry.space_group_name_H-M   'P 1'
#
loop_
_entity.id
_entity.type
_entity.pdbx_description
1 polymer ?
#
loop_
_entity_poly.entity_id
_entity_poly.type
_entity_poly.pdbx_seq_one_letter_code
_entity_poly.pdbx_strand_id
1 'polypeptide(L)'
;MAITVNTNVSALVAQRNLSNANNMLNQSLERLASGSRINSAKDDAAGLQISNRLEAQMSGIDVAVRNANDGISIMQTAEGAMNETTNIMQRMRDLSLQASNGSNSQSERTAIQEEVTALNDELNRIAETTSFGGKKLLNGSFGSTSFQIGGSSGEAVQIGLKNMRTDDINMGGFSLSLIHI
;
A
#
# COMPACT_ATOMS: atom_id res chain seq x y z
N MET A 1 -40.32 -64.91 28.04
CA MET A 1 -39.14 -64.37 27.34
C MET A 1 -38.09 -65.47 27.35
N ALA A 2 -37.68 -65.95 26.19
CA ALA A 2 -36.62 -66.95 26.10
C ALA A 2 -35.28 -66.29 26.51
N ILE A 3 -34.70 -66.78 27.60
CA ILE A 3 -33.36 -66.38 28.03
C ILE A 3 -32.37 -67.10 27.13
N THR A 4 -31.92 -66.40 26.07
CA THR A 4 -30.86 -66.93 25.17
C THR A 4 -29.53 -66.68 25.88
N VAL A 5 -28.85 -67.75 26.30
CA VAL A 5 -27.57 -67.73 27.05
C VAL A 5 -26.42 -67.20 26.15
N ASN A 6 -26.52 -67.25 24.85
CA ASN A 6 -25.45 -66.86 23.93
C ASN A 6 -25.61 -65.46 23.32
N THR A 7 -26.74 -64.77 23.50
CA THR A 7 -26.96 -63.43 22.90
C THR A 7 -27.73 -62.55 23.89
N ASN A 8 -27.01 -61.80 24.70
CA ASN A 8 -27.64 -60.81 25.58
C ASN A 8 -27.77 -59.49 24.82
N VAL A 9 -28.96 -59.25 24.26
CA VAL A 9 -29.26 -58.02 23.46
C VAL A 9 -29.07 -56.75 24.30
N SER A 10 -29.39 -56.79 25.62
CA SER A 10 -29.19 -55.65 26.49
C SER A 10 -27.70 -55.31 26.68
N ALA A 11 -26.84 -56.35 26.79
CA ALA A 11 -25.36 -56.14 26.86
C ALA A 11 -24.81 -55.57 25.57
N LEU A 12 -25.27 -56.03 24.40
CA LEU A 12 -24.87 -55.47 23.10
C LEU A 12 -25.33 -54.05 22.92
N VAL A 13 -26.50 -53.66 23.38
CA VAL A 13 -27.00 -52.29 23.36
C VAL A 13 -26.15 -51.40 24.29
N ALA A 14 -25.85 -51.91 25.51
CA ALA A 14 -24.99 -51.16 26.45
C ALA A 14 -23.58 -50.96 25.89
N GLN A 15 -22.98 -51.96 25.26
CA GLN A 15 -21.66 -51.89 24.63
C GLN A 15 -21.67 -50.89 23.46
N ARG A 16 -22.72 -50.84 22.64
CA ARG A 16 -22.88 -49.86 21.56
C ARG A 16 -22.99 -48.42 22.11
N ASN A 17 -23.78 -48.23 23.18
CA ASN A 17 -23.95 -46.94 23.82
C ASN A 17 -22.63 -46.44 24.44
N LEU A 18 -21.86 -47.33 25.06
CA LEU A 18 -20.52 -47.04 25.58
C LEU A 18 -19.55 -46.65 24.47
N SER A 19 -19.55 -47.37 23.35
CA SER A 19 -18.73 -47.03 22.18
C SER A 19 -19.09 -45.67 21.63
N ASN A 20 -20.38 -45.35 21.49
CA ASN A 20 -20.84 -44.04 21.05
C ASN A 20 -20.44 -42.90 22.01
N ALA A 21 -20.56 -43.13 23.31
CA ALA A 21 -20.14 -42.17 24.34
C ALA A 21 -18.63 -41.91 24.28
N ASN A 22 -17.81 -42.94 24.12
CA ASN A 22 -16.37 -42.79 23.95
C ASN A 22 -16.00 -42.01 22.67
N ASN A 23 -16.69 -42.25 21.53
CA ASN A 23 -16.48 -41.52 20.31
C ASN A 23 -16.82 -40.03 20.48
N MET A 24 -17.94 -39.70 21.14
CA MET A 24 -18.33 -38.31 21.44
C MET A 24 -17.33 -37.63 22.39
N LEU A 25 -16.83 -38.37 23.38
CA LEU A 25 -15.80 -37.86 24.29
C LEU A 25 -14.51 -37.52 23.54
N ASN A 26 -14.01 -38.47 22.74
CA ASN A 26 -12.80 -38.26 21.95
C ASN A 26 -12.94 -37.05 21.01
N GLN A 27 -14.06 -36.90 20.31
CA GLN A 27 -14.32 -35.75 19.45
C GLN A 27 -14.38 -34.43 20.24
N SER A 28 -14.96 -34.46 21.44
CA SER A 28 -15.03 -33.28 22.31
C SER A 28 -13.66 -32.88 22.82
N LEU A 29 -12.82 -33.87 23.17
CA LEU A 29 -11.43 -33.64 23.61
C LEU A 29 -10.57 -33.12 22.45
N GLU A 30 -10.74 -33.63 21.24
CA GLU A 30 -10.05 -33.15 20.03
C GLU A 30 -10.42 -31.68 19.73
N ARG A 31 -11.71 -31.33 19.79
CA ARG A 31 -12.18 -29.95 19.63
C ARG A 31 -11.66 -29.01 20.71
N LEU A 32 -11.60 -29.48 21.95
CA LEU A 32 -11.08 -28.69 23.07
C LEU A 32 -9.57 -28.46 22.92
N ALA A 33 -8.84 -29.51 22.53
CA ALA A 33 -7.39 -29.43 22.36
C ALA A 33 -6.97 -28.54 21.18
N SER A 34 -7.73 -28.57 20.08
CA SER A 34 -7.47 -27.74 18.89
C SER A 34 -8.05 -26.31 18.99
N GLY A 35 -9.04 -26.09 19.87
CA GLY A 35 -9.81 -24.86 19.93
C GLY A 35 -10.75 -24.64 18.75
N SER A 36 -10.86 -25.61 17.83
CA SER A 36 -11.65 -25.53 16.62
C SER A 36 -12.78 -26.55 16.60
N ARG A 37 -13.96 -26.15 16.14
CA ARG A 37 -15.12 -27.05 16.02
C ARG A 37 -14.97 -28.04 14.89
N ILE A 38 -14.31 -27.64 13.79
CA ILE A 38 -14.05 -28.40 12.58
C ILE A 38 -12.55 -28.61 12.48
N ASN A 39 -12.08 -29.85 12.65
CA ASN A 39 -10.67 -30.20 12.60
C ASN A 39 -10.29 -30.98 11.35
N SER A 40 -11.27 -31.67 10.78
CA SER A 40 -11.04 -32.52 9.61
C SER A 40 -12.21 -32.48 8.66
N ALA A 41 -11.99 -32.93 7.41
CA ALA A 41 -13.06 -33.07 6.42
C ALA A 41 -14.15 -34.07 6.84
N LYS A 42 -13.84 -34.97 7.82
CA LYS A 42 -14.79 -35.90 8.39
C LYS A 42 -15.83 -35.21 9.27
N ASP A 43 -15.49 -34.10 9.91
CA ASP A 43 -16.40 -33.37 10.78
C ASP A 43 -17.39 -32.52 9.96
N ASP A 44 -16.88 -31.79 8.97
CA ASP A 44 -17.67 -31.00 8.02
C ASP A 44 -16.80 -30.60 6.82
N ALA A 45 -16.90 -31.32 5.73
CA ALA A 45 -16.11 -31.07 4.52
C ALA A 45 -16.45 -29.71 3.87
N ALA A 46 -17.73 -29.33 3.88
CA ALA A 46 -18.17 -28.05 3.32
C ALA A 46 -17.71 -26.87 4.19
N GLY A 47 -17.88 -26.98 5.50
CA GLY A 47 -17.42 -25.98 6.46
C GLY A 47 -15.90 -25.79 6.44
N LEU A 48 -15.13 -26.86 6.31
CA LEU A 48 -13.66 -26.78 6.20
C LEU A 48 -13.24 -26.07 4.92
N GLN A 49 -13.88 -26.36 3.78
CA GLN A 49 -13.58 -25.68 2.52
C GLN A 49 -13.90 -24.18 2.58
N ILE A 50 -15.03 -23.81 3.21
CA ILE A 50 -15.41 -22.41 3.41
C ILE A 50 -14.41 -21.72 4.34
N SER A 51 -14.02 -22.37 5.45
CA SER A 51 -13.05 -21.83 6.41
C SER A 51 -11.70 -21.54 5.74
N ASN A 52 -11.17 -22.50 5.00
CA ASN A 52 -9.90 -22.32 4.27
C ASN A 52 -9.95 -21.19 3.25
N ARG A 53 -11.09 -21.05 2.54
CA ARG A 53 -11.28 -19.95 1.59
C ARG A 53 -11.35 -18.60 2.29
N LEU A 54 -12.06 -18.52 3.42
CA LEU A 54 -12.14 -17.29 4.21
C LEU A 54 -10.81 -16.92 4.82
N GLU A 55 -10.04 -17.89 5.31
CA GLU A 55 -8.69 -17.68 5.85
C GLU A 55 -7.73 -17.17 4.76
N ALA A 56 -7.77 -17.75 3.56
CA ALA A 56 -7.01 -17.25 2.43
C ALA A 56 -7.43 -15.82 2.04
N GLN A 57 -8.73 -15.52 2.08
CA GLN A 57 -9.24 -14.17 1.81
C GLN A 57 -8.82 -13.17 2.88
N MET A 58 -8.89 -13.54 4.16
CA MET A 58 -8.43 -12.71 5.28
C MET A 58 -6.93 -12.41 5.15
N SER A 59 -6.11 -13.43 4.90
CA SER A 59 -4.67 -13.24 4.65
C SER A 59 -4.40 -12.31 3.47
N GLY A 60 -5.18 -12.44 2.39
CA GLY A 60 -5.11 -11.54 1.24
C GLY A 60 -5.46 -10.08 1.60
N ILE A 61 -6.50 -9.87 2.41
CA ILE A 61 -6.89 -8.54 2.88
C ILE A 61 -5.80 -7.94 3.79
N ASP A 62 -5.21 -8.73 4.68
CA ASP A 62 -4.12 -8.26 5.55
C ASP A 62 -2.89 -7.79 4.73
N VAL A 63 -2.56 -8.48 3.65
CA VAL A 63 -1.53 -8.03 2.71
C VAL A 63 -1.97 -6.75 1.99
N ALA A 64 -3.23 -6.70 1.55
CA ALA A 64 -3.80 -5.55 0.86
C ALA A 64 -3.76 -4.28 1.73
N VAL A 65 -4.07 -4.39 3.01
CA VAL A 65 -3.97 -3.27 3.97
C VAL A 65 -2.52 -2.78 4.10
N ARG A 66 -1.54 -3.69 4.18
CA ARG A 66 -0.12 -3.29 4.19
C ARG A 66 0.27 -2.57 2.90
N ASN A 67 -0.09 -3.11 1.74
CA ASN A 67 0.19 -2.50 0.45
C ASN A 67 -0.47 -1.11 0.30
N ALA A 68 -1.69 -0.93 0.84
CA ALA A 68 -2.37 0.35 0.85
C ALA A 68 -1.61 1.37 1.72
N ASN A 69 -1.14 0.96 2.89
CA ASN A 69 -0.33 1.82 3.77
C ASN A 69 1.01 2.20 3.12
N ASP A 70 1.64 1.27 2.41
CA ASP A 70 2.86 1.55 1.64
C ASP A 70 2.57 2.57 0.54
N GLY A 71 1.47 2.42 -0.19
CA GLY A 71 1.02 3.39 -1.19
C GLY A 71 0.78 4.78 -0.60
N ILE A 72 0.11 4.86 0.55
CA ILE A 72 -0.13 6.12 1.27
C ILE A 72 1.20 6.76 1.69
N SER A 73 2.14 5.97 2.20
CA SER A 73 3.45 6.47 2.64
C SER A 73 4.26 7.06 1.47
N ILE A 74 4.19 6.43 0.31
CA ILE A 74 4.79 6.94 -0.94
C ILE A 74 4.16 8.27 -1.33
N MET A 75 2.82 8.35 -1.31
CA MET A 75 2.10 9.59 -1.66
C MET A 75 2.41 10.72 -0.69
N GLN A 76 2.47 10.47 0.61
CA GLN A 76 2.84 11.46 1.62
C GLN A 76 4.27 11.97 1.44
N THR A 77 5.21 11.08 1.09
CA THR A 77 6.59 11.47 0.80
C THR A 77 6.66 12.35 -0.45
N ALA A 78 5.93 11.99 -1.50
CA ALA A 78 5.85 12.79 -2.72
C ALA A 78 5.16 14.14 -2.48
N GLU A 79 4.08 14.16 -1.70
CA GLU A 79 3.35 15.38 -1.32
C GLU A 79 4.25 16.36 -0.55
N GLY A 80 5.01 15.87 0.43
CA GLY A 80 5.96 16.70 1.17
C GLY A 80 6.98 17.36 0.24
N ALA A 81 7.55 16.61 -0.69
CA ALA A 81 8.48 17.16 -1.68
C ALA A 81 7.80 18.14 -2.67
N MET A 82 6.57 17.85 -3.12
CA MET A 82 5.82 18.76 -3.99
C MET A 82 5.42 20.06 -3.31
N ASN A 83 5.15 20.05 -2.02
CA ASN A 83 4.90 21.27 -1.25
C ASN A 83 6.12 22.18 -1.25
N GLU A 84 7.33 21.62 -1.04
CA GLU A 84 8.57 22.39 -1.11
C GLU A 84 8.84 22.91 -2.53
N THR A 85 8.60 22.08 -3.55
CA THR A 85 8.66 22.51 -4.95
C THR A 85 7.72 23.69 -5.22
N THR A 86 6.52 23.69 -4.67
CA THR A 86 5.53 24.76 -4.80
C THR A 86 6.04 26.06 -4.15
N ASN A 87 6.63 25.97 -2.97
CA ASN A 87 7.21 27.13 -2.27
C ASN A 87 8.33 27.77 -3.09
N ILE A 88 9.22 26.95 -3.64
CA ILE A 88 10.31 27.42 -4.52
C ILE A 88 9.75 28.09 -5.77
N MET A 89 8.77 27.49 -6.44
CA MET A 89 8.15 28.08 -7.63
C MET A 89 7.44 29.42 -7.33
N GLN A 90 6.82 29.55 -6.17
CA GLN A 90 6.25 30.84 -5.72
C GLN A 90 7.35 31.90 -5.54
N ARG A 91 8.46 31.53 -4.90
CA ARG A 91 9.61 32.42 -4.74
C ARG A 91 10.20 32.84 -6.09
N MET A 92 10.35 31.92 -7.04
CA MET A 92 10.81 32.23 -8.39
C MET A 92 9.84 33.17 -9.11
N ARG A 93 8.53 33.01 -8.93
CA ARG A 93 7.52 33.94 -9.46
C ARG A 93 7.69 35.35 -8.88
N ASP A 94 7.87 35.45 -7.58
CA ASP A 94 8.05 36.75 -6.92
C ASP A 94 9.31 37.47 -7.41
N LEU A 95 10.43 36.73 -7.55
CA LEU A 95 11.67 37.24 -8.13
C LEU A 95 11.49 37.68 -9.59
N SER A 96 10.70 36.95 -10.37
CA SER A 96 10.40 37.29 -11.76
C SER A 96 9.60 38.61 -11.86
N LEU A 97 8.61 38.77 -10.96
CA LEU A 97 7.85 40.04 -10.85
C LEU A 97 8.73 41.19 -10.41
N GLN A 98 9.64 40.95 -9.44
CA GLN A 98 10.61 41.94 -9.02
C GLN A 98 11.55 42.32 -10.17
N ALA A 99 12.08 41.35 -10.92
CA ALA A 99 12.95 41.63 -12.07
C ALA A 99 12.27 42.41 -13.20
N SER A 100 10.94 42.28 -13.33
CA SER A 100 10.13 42.98 -14.33
C SER A 100 9.98 44.47 -14.01
N ASN A 101 10.33 44.92 -12.81
CA ASN A 101 10.24 46.32 -12.44
C ASN A 101 11.33 47.13 -13.17
N GLY A 102 10.91 48.16 -13.91
CA GLY A 102 11.80 49.04 -14.66
C GLY A 102 12.77 49.86 -13.85
N SER A 103 12.62 49.91 -12.49
CA SER A 103 13.55 50.58 -11.61
C SER A 103 14.84 49.79 -11.35
N ASN A 104 14.88 48.51 -11.70
CA ASN A 104 16.05 47.67 -11.45
C ASN A 104 17.18 47.97 -12.45
N SER A 105 18.36 48.10 -11.94
CA SER A 105 19.59 48.17 -12.71
C SER A 105 19.95 46.80 -13.30
N GLN A 106 20.87 46.80 -14.28
CA GLN A 106 21.37 45.57 -14.86
C GLN A 106 22.05 44.65 -13.84
N SER A 107 22.78 45.22 -12.88
CA SER A 107 23.43 44.44 -11.82
C SER A 107 22.43 43.77 -10.89
N GLU A 108 21.34 44.46 -10.54
CA GLU A 108 20.27 43.89 -9.71
C GLU A 108 19.53 42.74 -10.44
N ARG A 109 19.26 42.88 -11.72
CA ARG A 109 18.66 41.77 -12.52
C ARG A 109 19.60 40.58 -12.61
N THR A 110 20.92 40.82 -12.72
CA THR A 110 21.89 39.71 -12.72
C THR A 110 21.86 38.97 -11.38
N ALA A 111 21.83 39.70 -10.25
CA ALA A 111 21.73 39.10 -8.92
C ALA A 111 20.42 38.28 -8.75
N ILE A 112 19.29 38.81 -9.23
CA ILE A 112 18.02 38.07 -9.22
C ILE A 112 18.10 36.81 -10.11
N GLN A 113 18.76 36.88 -11.27
CA GLN A 113 18.94 35.72 -12.13
C GLN A 113 19.80 34.63 -11.48
N GLU A 114 20.84 35.01 -10.73
CA GLU A 114 21.65 34.04 -9.96
C GLU A 114 20.81 33.33 -8.89
N GLU A 115 19.93 34.08 -8.16
CA GLU A 115 19.01 33.48 -7.20
C GLU A 115 18.00 32.50 -7.89
N VAL A 116 17.43 32.90 -9.03
CA VAL A 116 16.51 32.06 -9.80
C VAL A 116 17.23 30.80 -10.29
N THR A 117 18.48 30.89 -10.70
CA THR A 117 19.27 29.73 -11.13
C THR A 117 19.50 28.77 -9.96
N ALA A 118 19.87 29.28 -8.78
CA ALA A 118 20.03 28.47 -7.58
C ALA A 118 18.73 27.77 -7.16
N LEU A 119 17.59 28.47 -7.26
CA LEU A 119 16.27 27.87 -6.99
C LEU A 119 15.90 26.78 -8.03
N ASN A 120 16.29 26.96 -9.28
CA ASN A 120 16.11 25.96 -10.33
C ASN A 120 16.93 24.67 -10.06
N ASP A 121 18.19 24.85 -9.63
CA ASP A 121 19.04 23.73 -9.21
C ASP A 121 18.45 22.99 -8.01
N GLU A 122 17.87 23.72 -7.05
CA GLU A 122 17.21 23.16 -5.89
C GLU A 122 15.95 22.36 -6.27
N LEU A 123 15.15 22.85 -7.23
CA LEU A 123 14.02 22.08 -7.78
C LEU A 123 14.50 20.74 -8.37
N ASN A 124 15.54 20.75 -9.18
CA ASN A 124 16.11 19.54 -9.75
C ASN A 124 16.65 18.63 -8.66
N ARG A 125 17.31 19.18 -7.64
CA ARG A 125 17.81 18.40 -6.50
C ARG A 125 16.67 17.69 -5.76
N ILE A 126 15.55 18.39 -5.48
CA ILE A 126 14.36 17.79 -4.85
C ILE A 126 13.80 16.66 -5.71
N ALA A 127 13.65 16.89 -7.02
CA ALA A 127 13.13 15.87 -7.94
C ALA A 127 14.02 14.64 -8.00
N GLU A 128 15.35 14.80 -7.94
CA GLU A 128 16.31 13.71 -8.03
C GLU A 128 16.57 13.00 -6.70
N THR A 129 16.47 13.72 -5.57
CA THR A 129 16.77 13.11 -4.27
C THR A 129 15.57 12.45 -3.63
N THR A 130 14.34 12.93 -3.90
CA THR A 130 13.12 12.37 -3.31
C THR A 130 12.95 10.90 -3.68
N SER A 131 13.03 10.03 -2.67
CA SER A 131 12.93 8.59 -2.86
C SER A 131 12.23 7.92 -1.69
N PHE A 132 11.58 6.78 -1.97
CA PHE A 132 10.97 5.91 -0.97
C PHE A 132 11.39 4.46 -1.26
N GLY A 133 11.94 3.78 -0.25
CA GLY A 133 12.41 2.40 -0.41
C GLY A 133 13.42 2.20 -1.55
N GLY A 134 14.26 3.22 -1.84
CA GLY A 134 15.23 3.20 -2.94
C GLY A 134 14.67 3.55 -4.32
N LYS A 135 13.34 3.72 -4.45
CA LYS A 135 12.70 4.16 -5.70
C LYS A 135 12.59 5.68 -5.73
N LYS A 136 13.05 6.30 -6.80
CA LYS A 136 12.88 7.74 -7.04
C LYS A 136 11.42 8.03 -7.41
N LEU A 137 10.85 9.09 -6.83
CA LEU A 137 9.42 9.38 -6.98
C LEU A 137 9.14 10.46 -8.03
N LEU A 138 9.98 11.50 -8.14
CA LEU A 138 9.69 12.73 -8.87
C LEU A 138 10.60 12.96 -10.09
N ASN A 139 11.50 12.04 -10.40
CA ASN A 139 12.42 12.17 -11.55
C ASN A 139 11.90 11.52 -12.84
N GLY A 140 10.62 11.10 -12.87
CA GLY A 140 10.00 10.42 -14.01
C GLY A 140 10.20 8.91 -14.05
N SER A 141 11.11 8.33 -13.24
CA SER A 141 11.34 6.88 -13.24
C SER A 141 10.25 6.08 -12.54
N PHE A 142 9.45 6.73 -11.68
CA PHE A 142 8.33 6.07 -10.98
C PHE A 142 7.21 5.70 -11.94
N GLY A 143 6.86 6.58 -12.87
CA GLY A 143 5.80 6.40 -13.85
C GLY A 143 4.45 6.12 -13.19
N SER A 144 3.81 5.01 -13.59
CA SER A 144 2.57 4.49 -12.99
C SER A 144 2.84 3.13 -12.35
N THR A 145 2.62 3.03 -11.04
CA THR A 145 2.81 1.80 -10.27
C THR A 145 1.47 1.32 -9.71
N SER A 146 1.20 0.02 -9.86
CA SER A 146 -0.02 -0.62 -9.39
C SER A 146 0.19 -1.18 -7.98
N PHE A 147 -0.72 -0.86 -7.07
CA PHE A 147 -0.76 -1.38 -5.70
C PHE A 147 -1.98 -2.26 -5.53
N GLN A 148 -1.77 -3.53 -5.21
CA GLN A 148 -2.85 -4.48 -4.92
C GLN A 148 -3.43 -4.16 -3.55
N ILE A 149 -4.67 -3.65 -3.52
CA ILE A 149 -5.39 -3.21 -2.31
C ILE A 149 -6.59 -4.09 -1.96
N GLY A 150 -6.75 -5.19 -2.65
CA GLY A 150 -7.80 -6.18 -2.39
C GLY A 150 -7.27 -7.61 -2.40
N GLY A 151 -8.10 -8.54 -1.91
CA GLY A 151 -7.78 -9.96 -1.82
C GLY A 151 -7.90 -10.71 -3.15
N SER A 152 -8.48 -10.08 -4.19
CA SER A 152 -8.75 -10.71 -5.48
C SER A 152 -7.97 -10.06 -6.62
N SER A 153 -7.74 -10.82 -7.69
CA SER A 153 -7.07 -10.29 -8.89
C SER A 153 -7.87 -9.15 -9.52
N GLY A 154 -7.20 -8.04 -9.84
CA GLY A 154 -7.82 -6.86 -10.44
C GLY A 154 -8.22 -5.77 -9.42
N GLU A 155 -8.13 -6.03 -8.13
CA GLU A 155 -8.40 -5.05 -7.08
C GLU A 155 -7.13 -4.24 -6.76
N ALA A 156 -6.66 -3.49 -7.75
CA ALA A 156 -5.45 -2.69 -7.65
C ALA A 156 -5.73 -1.21 -7.96
N VAL A 157 -5.07 -0.32 -7.23
CA VAL A 157 -5.03 1.12 -7.49
C VAL A 157 -3.72 1.46 -8.19
N GLN A 158 -3.83 2.24 -9.27
CA GLN A 158 -2.66 2.79 -9.95
C GLN A 158 -2.34 4.17 -9.39
N ILE A 159 -1.12 4.36 -8.96
CA ILE A 159 -0.56 5.63 -8.52
C ILE A 159 0.45 6.06 -9.58
N GLY A 160 0.20 7.21 -10.21
CA GLY A 160 1.09 7.81 -11.19
C GLY A 160 1.71 9.10 -10.65
N LEU A 161 3.04 9.21 -10.68
CA LEU A 161 3.77 10.43 -10.38
C LEU A 161 4.47 10.92 -11.63
N LYS A 162 4.27 12.20 -11.94
CA LYS A 162 4.91 12.85 -13.09
C LYS A 162 6.33 13.28 -12.73
N ASN A 163 7.13 13.46 -13.77
CA ASN A 163 8.44 14.07 -13.63
C ASN A 163 8.31 15.55 -13.23
N MET A 164 9.02 15.94 -12.19
CA MET A 164 9.03 17.31 -11.65
C MET A 164 10.37 18.01 -11.89
N ARG A 165 11.22 17.47 -12.76
CA ARG A 165 12.45 18.12 -13.19
C ARG A 165 12.12 19.37 -14.02
N THR A 166 12.93 20.39 -13.88
CA THR A 166 12.72 21.68 -14.56
C THR A 166 12.63 21.58 -16.07
N ASP A 167 13.29 20.61 -16.69
CA ASP A 167 13.22 20.35 -18.13
C ASP A 167 11.82 19.90 -18.56
N ASP A 168 11.15 19.05 -17.79
CA ASP A 168 9.82 18.51 -18.11
C ASP A 168 8.68 19.48 -17.77
N ILE A 169 8.89 20.38 -16.80
CA ILE A 169 7.92 21.43 -16.45
C ILE A 169 8.14 22.73 -17.23
N ASN A 170 8.95 22.69 -18.32
CA ASN A 170 9.29 23.83 -19.17
C ASN A 170 9.98 25.02 -18.45
N MET A 171 10.71 24.76 -17.38
CA MET A 171 11.50 25.75 -16.67
C MET A 171 13.01 25.60 -16.94
N GLY A 172 13.41 24.58 -17.69
CA GLY A 172 14.79 24.39 -18.16
C GLY A 172 15.18 25.51 -19.10
N GLY A 173 16.07 26.39 -18.70
CA GLY A 173 16.49 27.54 -19.50
C GLY A 173 15.70 28.82 -19.22
N PHE A 174 14.95 28.89 -18.12
CA PHE A 174 14.29 30.12 -17.68
C PHE A 174 15.33 31.22 -17.45
N SER A 175 15.30 32.27 -18.33
CA SER A 175 16.21 33.41 -18.29
C SER A 175 15.44 34.71 -18.23
N LEU A 176 15.71 35.51 -17.21
CA LEU A 176 15.17 36.86 -17.06
C LEU A 176 15.82 37.88 -18.02
N SER A 177 16.90 37.46 -18.70
CA SER A 177 17.61 38.37 -19.64
C SER A 177 16.83 38.62 -20.92
N LEU A 178 15.83 37.77 -21.26
CA LEU A 178 14.97 37.90 -22.45
C LEU A 178 13.77 38.86 -22.25
N ILE A 179 13.59 39.40 -21.03
CA ILE A 179 12.53 40.43 -20.75
C ILE A 179 12.93 41.80 -21.28
N HIS A 180 13.92 41.86 -22.16
CA HIS A 180 14.42 43.11 -22.71
C HIS A 180 14.19 43.20 -24.23
N ILE A 181 12.92 43.31 -24.61
CA ILE A 181 12.57 43.88 -25.92
C ILE A 181 11.48 44.90 -25.71
#